data_26498810cb83b0975d81fbb91536e791
#
_entry.id   26498810cb83b0975d81fbb91536e791
#
_cell.length_a   1.000
_cell.length_b   1.000
_cell.length_c   1.000
_cell.angle_alpha   90.00
_cell.angle_beta   90.00
_cell.angle_gamma   90.00
#
_symmetry.space_group_name_H-M   'P 1'
#
loop_
_entity.id
_entity.type
_entity.pdbx_description
1 polymer ?
#
loop_
_entity_poly.entity_id
_entity_poly.type
_entity_poly.pdbx_seq_one_letter_code
_entity_poly.pdbx_strand_id
1 'polypeptide(L)'
;MNTKDAVNYIKTLFNNYWGQQLKYKCGYDNVAMKTPNDQVPYAELNVIHVMADQATLTGTEGRRRFRQSGYVTVSIYVPSNTAMDLAYDLAQGTMNVFRRPPADCQINFSDFSFTEDDERYRDFFRIIVKMRFGYDYIF
;
A
#
# COMPACT_ATOMS: atom_id res chain seq x y z
N MET A 1 -14.22 -9.88 7.39
CA MET A 1 -13.81 -8.56 6.85
C MET A 1 -14.29 -8.46 5.41
N ASN A 2 -14.96 -7.38 5.05
CA ASN A 2 -15.38 -7.18 3.67
C ASN A 2 -14.34 -6.38 2.88
N THR A 3 -14.52 -6.29 1.57
CA THR A 3 -13.57 -5.64 0.68
C THR A 3 -13.34 -4.17 1.03
N LYS A 4 -14.43 -3.45 1.32
CA LYS A 4 -14.35 -2.04 1.68
C LYS A 4 -13.55 -1.83 2.96
N ASP A 5 -13.80 -2.66 3.97
CA ASP A 5 -13.09 -2.58 5.25
C ASP A 5 -11.60 -2.88 5.09
N ALA A 6 -11.28 -3.88 4.26
CA ALA A 6 -9.89 -4.24 4.00
C ALA A 6 -9.13 -3.09 3.32
N VAL A 7 -9.73 -2.49 2.29
CA VAL A 7 -9.11 -1.36 1.58
C VAL A 7 -8.95 -0.17 2.52
N ASN A 8 -9.97 0.13 3.32
CA ASN A 8 -9.90 1.24 4.27
C ASN A 8 -8.84 1.00 5.34
N TYR A 9 -8.66 -0.23 5.78
CA TYR A 9 -7.62 -0.59 6.74
C TYR A 9 -6.23 -0.34 6.16
N ILE A 10 -6.01 -0.78 4.92
CA ILE A 10 -4.74 -0.56 4.22
C ILE A 10 -4.45 0.94 4.07
N LYS A 11 -5.46 1.71 3.68
CA LYS A 11 -5.34 3.17 3.57
C LYS A 11 -5.01 3.82 4.91
N THR A 12 -5.60 3.34 5.98
CA THR A 12 -5.34 3.85 7.33
C THR A 12 -3.89 3.59 7.75
N LEU A 13 -3.38 2.39 7.53
CA LEU A 13 -1.98 2.08 7.83
C LEU A 13 -1.04 2.99 7.05
N PHE A 14 -1.31 3.17 5.78
CA PHE A 14 -0.51 4.03 4.92
C PHE A 14 -0.57 5.50 5.37
N ASN A 15 -1.77 6.01 5.64
CA ASN A 15 -1.95 7.40 6.04
C ASN A 15 -1.35 7.69 7.41
N ASN A 16 -1.39 6.74 8.35
CA ASN A 16 -0.79 6.92 9.66
C ASN A 16 0.73 7.13 9.56
N TYR A 17 1.37 6.49 8.60
CA TYR A 17 2.80 6.67 8.36
C TYR A 17 3.08 7.93 7.53
N TRP A 18 2.52 8.00 6.33
CA TRP A 18 2.84 9.09 5.40
C TRP A 18 2.19 10.42 5.78
N GLY A 19 0.92 10.39 6.12
CA GLY A 19 0.16 11.61 6.40
C GLY A 19 0.40 12.17 7.79
N GLN A 20 0.49 11.30 8.80
CA GLN A 20 0.56 11.74 10.18
C GLN A 20 1.97 11.71 10.78
N GLN A 21 2.72 10.64 10.54
CA GLN A 21 4.07 10.53 11.09
C GLN A 21 5.08 11.33 10.27
N LEU A 22 5.12 11.14 8.97
CA LEU A 22 6.04 11.87 8.08
C LEU A 22 5.53 13.25 7.72
N LYS A 23 4.20 13.46 7.74
CA LYS A 23 3.53 14.71 7.36
C LYS A 23 3.83 15.10 5.91
N TYR A 24 3.93 14.11 5.06
CA TYR A 24 4.07 14.29 3.62
C TYR A 24 2.71 14.11 2.95
N LYS A 25 2.59 14.68 1.75
CA LYS A 25 1.39 14.53 0.95
C LYS A 25 1.26 13.10 0.43
N CYS A 26 0.07 12.54 0.50
CA CYS A 26 -0.19 11.20 0.00
C CYS A 26 -1.54 11.17 -0.73
N GLY A 27 -1.64 10.28 -1.71
CA GLY A 27 -2.84 10.11 -2.51
C GLY A 27 -3.24 8.65 -2.62
N TYR A 28 -4.42 8.42 -3.18
CA TYR A 28 -5.01 7.10 -3.34
C TYR A 28 -5.56 6.93 -4.74
N ASP A 29 -5.79 5.67 -5.14
CA ASP A 29 -6.46 5.35 -6.38
C ASP A 29 -7.79 6.09 -6.52
N ASN A 30 -8.12 6.45 -7.74
CA ASN A 30 -9.39 7.09 -8.10
C ASN A 30 -9.65 8.40 -7.37
N VAL A 31 -8.66 8.92 -6.65
CA VAL A 31 -8.74 10.23 -6.04
C VAL A 31 -7.72 11.13 -6.73
N ALA A 32 -8.20 12.17 -7.36
CA ALA A 32 -7.34 13.10 -8.05
C ALA A 32 -6.38 13.75 -7.04
N MET A 33 -5.09 13.68 -7.33
CA MET A 33 -4.07 14.33 -6.52
C MET A 33 -3.22 15.24 -7.41
N LYS A 34 -3.13 16.49 -7.02
CA LYS A 34 -2.28 17.44 -7.73
C LYS A 34 -0.83 17.23 -7.32
N THR A 35 0.07 17.14 -8.32
CA THR A 35 1.51 17.07 -8.04
C THR A 35 1.94 18.28 -7.24
N PRO A 36 2.64 18.08 -6.09
CA PRO A 36 3.12 19.22 -5.30
C PRO A 36 4.07 20.10 -6.11
N ASN A 37 3.94 21.40 -5.94
CA ASN A 37 4.87 22.37 -6.56
C ASN A 37 6.14 22.55 -5.73
N ASP A 38 6.09 22.19 -4.45
CA ASP A 38 7.25 22.22 -3.56
C ASP A 38 8.12 20.98 -3.80
N GLN A 39 9.40 21.08 -3.55
CA GLN A 39 10.36 19.99 -3.71
C GLN A 39 10.35 19.09 -2.49
N VAL A 40 9.19 18.48 -2.21
CA VAL A 40 8.95 17.63 -1.03
C VAL A 40 8.50 16.26 -1.50
N PRO A 41 8.93 15.16 -0.86
CA PRO A 41 8.47 13.82 -1.21
C PRO A 41 6.95 13.68 -1.07
N TYR A 42 6.38 12.84 -1.91
CA TYR A 42 4.98 12.46 -1.81
C TYR A 42 4.81 11.01 -2.26
N ALA A 43 3.68 10.41 -1.93
CA ALA A 43 3.42 9.02 -2.27
C ALA A 43 1.99 8.81 -2.71
N GLU A 44 1.78 7.74 -3.48
CA GLU A 44 0.47 7.36 -3.98
C GLU A 44 0.26 5.86 -3.75
N LEU A 45 -0.86 5.52 -3.12
CA LEU A 45 -1.23 4.14 -2.78
C LEU A 45 -2.21 3.59 -3.80
N ASN A 46 -1.96 2.35 -4.21
CA ASN A 46 -2.81 1.63 -5.15
C ASN A 46 -3.08 0.23 -4.60
N VAL A 47 -4.36 -0.14 -4.47
CA VAL A 47 -4.77 -1.46 -3.97
C VAL A 47 -5.52 -2.18 -5.10
N ILE A 48 -5.01 -3.35 -5.50
CA ILE A 48 -5.58 -4.14 -6.59
C ILE A 48 -5.93 -5.52 -6.08
N HIS A 49 -7.21 -5.90 -6.17
CA HIS A 49 -7.65 -7.27 -5.89
C HIS A 49 -7.46 -8.13 -7.14
N VAL A 50 -6.89 -9.32 -6.96
CA VAL A 50 -6.57 -10.20 -8.08
C VAL A 50 -7.35 -11.51 -8.01
N MET A 51 -7.51 -12.08 -6.82
CA MET A 51 -8.03 -13.44 -6.68
C MET A 51 -8.99 -13.52 -5.50
N ALA A 52 -10.05 -14.30 -5.67
CA ALA A 52 -10.98 -14.65 -4.61
C ALA A 52 -11.25 -16.16 -4.68
N ASP A 53 -10.77 -16.90 -3.70
CA ASP A 53 -10.93 -18.35 -3.63
C ASP A 53 -11.74 -18.77 -2.42
N GLN A 54 -12.55 -19.82 -2.58
CA GLN A 54 -13.21 -20.40 -1.42
C GLN A 54 -12.20 -21.16 -0.57
N ALA A 55 -12.04 -20.74 0.68
CA ALA A 55 -11.07 -21.31 1.62
C ALA A 55 -11.60 -22.56 2.34
N THR A 56 -12.94 -22.76 2.36
CA THR A 56 -13.57 -23.96 2.92
C THR A 56 -14.21 -24.78 1.82
N LEU A 57 -14.02 -26.09 1.84
CA LEU A 57 -14.58 -26.99 0.84
C LEU A 57 -16.10 -27.13 0.97
N THR A 58 -16.60 -27.05 2.21
CA THR A 58 -18.03 -27.18 2.51
C THR A 58 -18.44 -26.05 3.42
N GLY A 59 -19.71 -25.66 3.32
CA GLY A 59 -20.25 -24.62 4.18
C GLY A 59 -21.62 -24.19 3.69
N THR A 60 -22.50 -23.84 4.64
CA THR A 60 -23.78 -23.25 4.32
C THR A 60 -23.60 -21.75 4.10
N GLU A 61 -24.59 -21.14 3.43
CA GLU A 61 -24.62 -19.69 3.25
C GLU A 61 -24.43 -18.96 4.58
N GLY A 62 -23.59 -17.91 4.60
CA GLY A 62 -23.22 -17.19 5.81
C GLY A 62 -22.08 -17.79 6.61
N ARG A 63 -21.60 -18.99 6.24
CA ARG A 63 -20.50 -19.69 6.91
C ARG A 63 -19.37 -20.10 5.98
N ARG A 64 -19.46 -19.74 4.72
CA ARG A 64 -18.41 -20.01 3.74
C ARG A 64 -17.31 -18.99 3.93
N ARG A 65 -16.07 -19.49 3.95
CA ARG A 65 -14.90 -18.64 4.04
C ARG A 65 -14.29 -18.50 2.66
N PHE A 66 -14.08 -17.28 2.25
CA PHE A 66 -13.40 -16.95 1.00
C PHE A 66 -12.12 -16.19 1.33
N ARG A 67 -11.09 -16.45 0.54
CA ARG A 67 -9.84 -15.70 0.63
C ARG A 67 -9.73 -14.75 -0.54
N GLN A 68 -9.62 -13.48 -0.24
CA GLN A 68 -9.31 -12.43 -1.20
C GLN A 68 -7.83 -12.13 -1.13
N SER A 69 -7.21 -11.94 -2.28
CA SER A 69 -5.81 -11.55 -2.35
C SER A 69 -5.58 -10.56 -3.47
N GLY A 70 -4.45 -9.86 -3.40
CA GLY A 70 -4.08 -8.89 -4.40
C GLY A 70 -2.74 -8.26 -4.06
N TYR A 71 -2.55 -7.06 -4.59
CA TYR A 71 -1.31 -6.33 -4.42
C TYR A 71 -1.57 -4.92 -3.91
N VAL A 72 -0.70 -4.47 -3.01
CA VAL A 72 -0.60 -3.07 -2.62
C VAL A 72 0.66 -2.52 -3.28
N THR A 73 0.50 -1.42 -3.98
CA THR A 73 1.62 -0.73 -4.62
C THR A 73 1.68 0.69 -4.09
N VAL A 74 2.84 1.11 -3.63
CA VAL A 74 3.07 2.47 -3.17
C VAL A 74 4.12 3.09 -4.07
N SER A 75 3.73 4.09 -4.84
CA SER A 75 4.66 4.87 -5.66
C SER A 75 5.16 6.05 -4.84
N ILE A 76 6.46 6.06 -4.59
CA ILE A 76 7.11 7.09 -3.77
C ILE A 76 7.90 8.01 -4.69
N TYR A 77 7.62 9.30 -4.61
CA TYR A 77 8.26 10.30 -5.43
C TYR A 77 9.16 11.17 -4.55
N VAL A 78 10.41 11.26 -4.93
CA VAL A 78 11.43 12.01 -4.20
C VAL A 78 12.04 13.04 -5.16
N PRO A 79 12.27 14.29 -4.73
CA PRO A 79 12.86 15.29 -5.62
C PRO A 79 14.20 14.82 -6.21
N SER A 80 14.40 15.08 -7.50
CA SER A 80 15.58 14.60 -8.24
C SER A 80 16.91 15.06 -7.66
N ASN A 81 16.92 16.19 -6.96
CA ASN A 81 18.12 16.75 -6.38
C ASN A 81 18.41 16.21 -4.96
N THR A 82 17.53 15.34 -4.47
CA THR A 82 17.68 14.75 -3.14
C THR A 82 18.52 13.47 -3.25
N ALA A 83 19.35 13.22 -2.25
CA ALA A 83 20.14 12.00 -2.20
C ALA A 83 19.23 10.77 -2.16
N MET A 84 19.67 9.69 -2.79
CA MET A 84 18.90 8.44 -2.84
C MET A 84 18.67 7.81 -1.47
N ASP A 85 19.46 8.16 -0.46
CA ASP A 85 19.29 7.66 0.89
C ASP A 85 17.88 7.93 1.42
N LEU A 86 17.34 9.12 1.16
CA LEU A 86 15.97 9.44 1.57
C LEU A 86 14.95 8.54 0.88
N ALA A 87 15.13 8.28 -0.41
CA ALA A 87 14.24 7.40 -1.15
C ALA A 87 14.24 5.98 -0.58
N TYR A 88 15.42 5.44 -0.27
CA TYR A 88 15.53 4.12 0.32
C TYR A 88 14.95 4.07 1.73
N ASP A 89 15.17 5.09 2.54
CA ASP A 89 14.60 5.17 3.88
C ASP A 89 13.08 5.20 3.84
N LEU A 90 12.50 5.97 2.92
CA LEU A 90 11.05 6.04 2.75
C LEU A 90 10.47 4.71 2.27
N ALA A 91 11.15 4.05 1.33
CA ALA A 91 10.73 2.73 0.86
C ALA A 91 10.79 1.70 1.97
N GLN A 92 11.87 1.66 2.73
CA GLN A 92 12.04 0.72 3.84
C GLN A 92 11.02 0.98 4.94
N GLY A 93 10.80 2.25 5.30
CA GLY A 93 9.80 2.62 6.29
C GLY A 93 8.39 2.22 5.88
N THR A 94 8.05 2.41 4.60
CA THR A 94 6.76 2.01 4.07
C THR A 94 6.57 0.49 4.14
N MET A 95 7.59 -0.29 3.75
CA MET A 95 7.52 -1.75 3.88
C MET A 95 7.35 -2.18 5.34
N ASN A 96 8.06 -1.52 6.27
CA ASN A 96 7.98 -1.87 7.69
C ASN A 96 6.60 -1.65 8.28
N VAL A 97 5.86 -0.64 7.81
CA VAL A 97 4.48 -0.39 8.24
C VAL A 97 3.61 -1.62 8.01
N PHE A 98 3.77 -2.27 6.86
CA PHE A 98 2.98 -3.44 6.48
C PHE A 98 3.57 -4.76 7.00
N ARG A 99 4.90 -4.80 7.25
CA ARG A 99 5.54 -5.97 7.86
C ARG A 99 5.19 -6.12 9.34
N ARG A 100 4.90 -5.01 10.01
CA ARG A 100 4.63 -4.98 11.45
C ARG A 100 3.26 -4.35 11.70
N PRO A 101 2.17 -4.97 11.17
CA PRO A 101 0.85 -4.44 11.42
C PRO A 101 0.46 -4.59 12.88
N PRO A 102 -0.56 -3.86 13.36
CA PRO A 102 -1.09 -4.06 14.70
C PRO A 102 -1.51 -5.52 14.92
N ALA A 103 -1.49 -5.97 16.18
CA ALA A 103 -1.77 -7.36 16.55
C ALA A 103 -3.17 -7.82 16.15
N ASP A 104 -4.13 -6.90 16.04
CA ASP A 104 -5.51 -7.18 15.63
C ASP A 104 -5.73 -7.18 14.12
N CYS A 105 -4.67 -7.03 13.35
CA CYS A 105 -4.76 -6.98 11.89
C CYS A 105 -5.21 -8.32 11.33
N GLN A 106 -6.27 -8.30 10.52
CA GLN A 106 -6.82 -9.49 9.86
C GLN A 106 -6.29 -9.66 8.44
N ILE A 107 -5.41 -8.79 8.01
CA ILE A 107 -4.82 -8.82 6.67
C ILE A 107 -3.38 -9.30 6.79
N ASN A 108 -3.02 -10.28 5.94
CA ASN A 108 -1.65 -10.77 5.84
C ASN A 108 -0.95 -10.06 4.70
N PHE A 109 0.25 -9.56 4.97
CA PHE A 109 1.10 -8.94 3.97
C PHE A 109 2.36 -9.77 3.76
N SER A 110 2.75 -9.95 2.51
CA SER A 110 3.90 -10.79 2.15
C SER A 110 4.52 -10.33 0.83
N ASP A 111 5.63 -10.99 0.45
CA ASP A 111 6.29 -10.77 -0.84
C ASP A 111 6.64 -9.30 -1.05
N PHE A 112 7.30 -8.70 -0.07
CA PHE A 112 7.72 -7.31 -0.11
C PHE A 112 8.86 -7.13 -1.10
N SER A 113 8.73 -6.15 -1.97
CA SER A 113 9.77 -5.79 -2.93
C SER A 113 9.70 -4.31 -3.24
N PHE A 114 10.78 -3.78 -3.79
CA PHE A 114 10.74 -2.44 -4.34
C PHE A 114 11.50 -2.41 -5.66
N THR A 115 11.10 -1.49 -6.53
CA THR A 115 11.72 -1.29 -7.83
C THR A 115 12.04 0.18 -7.99
N GLU A 116 13.26 0.46 -8.41
CA GLU A 116 13.66 1.81 -8.74
C GLU A 116 13.25 2.09 -10.19
N ASP A 117 12.68 3.28 -10.40
CA ASP A 117 12.26 3.71 -11.72
C ASP A 117 13.19 4.82 -12.19
N ASP A 118 13.97 4.52 -13.25
CA ASP A 118 14.93 5.46 -13.81
C ASP A 118 14.27 6.62 -14.55
N GLU A 119 12.99 6.50 -14.89
CA GLU A 119 12.28 7.58 -15.55
C GLU A 119 11.96 8.67 -14.53
N ARG A 120 12.37 9.89 -14.86
CA ARG A 120 12.03 11.04 -14.05
C ARG A 120 10.62 11.49 -14.40
N TYR A 121 9.79 11.56 -13.36
CA TYR A 121 8.43 12.05 -13.48
C TYR A 121 8.42 13.50 -12.99
N ARG A 122 8.47 14.42 -13.94
CA ARG A 122 8.64 15.87 -13.69
C ARG A 122 9.85 16.07 -12.78
N ASP A 123 10.39 16.61 -12.18
CA ASP A 123 11.55 16.79 -11.33
C ASP A 123 11.60 15.79 -10.14
N PHE A 124 10.93 14.64 -10.25
CA PHE A 124 10.92 13.62 -9.20
C PHE A 124 11.50 12.30 -9.70
N PHE A 125 12.18 11.60 -8.81
CA PHE A 125 12.58 10.22 -8.97
C PHE A 125 11.52 9.33 -8.31
N ARG A 126 11.17 8.23 -8.94
CA ARG A 126 10.13 7.34 -8.43
C ARG A 126 10.72 6.02 -7.99
N ILE A 127 10.31 5.54 -6.81
CA ILE A 127 10.56 4.20 -6.32
C ILE A 127 9.22 3.55 -6.01
N ILE A 128 9.04 2.30 -6.43
CA ILE A 128 7.75 1.61 -6.29
C ILE A 128 7.93 0.47 -5.29
N VAL A 129 7.18 0.53 -4.20
CA VAL A 129 7.09 -0.57 -3.22
C VAL A 129 5.89 -1.42 -3.57
N LYS A 130 6.07 -2.73 -3.62
CA LYS A 130 5.01 -3.68 -3.92
C LYS A 130 4.97 -4.76 -2.87
N MET A 131 3.77 -5.15 -2.46
CA MET A 131 3.56 -6.25 -1.55
C MET A 131 2.27 -6.98 -1.89
N ARG A 132 2.21 -8.24 -1.49
CA ARG A 132 1.01 -9.05 -1.64
C ARG A 132 0.20 -8.98 -0.36
N PHE A 133 -1.12 -8.94 -0.48
CA PHE A 133 -2.01 -8.99 0.68
C PHE A 133 -3.05 -10.09 0.51
N GLY A 134 -3.55 -10.56 1.64
CA GLY A 134 -4.65 -11.52 1.66
C GLY A 134 -5.46 -11.41 2.93
N TYR A 135 -6.75 -11.65 2.82
CA TYR A 135 -7.65 -11.67 3.96
C TYR A 135 -8.82 -12.61 3.68
N ASP A 136 -9.44 -13.09 4.76
CA ASP A 136 -10.61 -13.95 4.67
C ASP A 136 -11.88 -13.14 4.95
N TYR A 137 -12.97 -13.48 4.25
CA TYR A 137 -14.28 -12.97 4.59
C TYR A 137 -15.28 -14.12 4.58
N ILE A 138 -16.32 -13.97 5.36
CA ILE A 138 -17.38 -14.99 5.52
C ILE A 138 -18.59 -14.52 4.73
N PHE A 139 -19.07 -15.43 3.90
CA PHE A 139 -20.17 -15.11 3.00
C PHE A 139 -21.29 -16.14 3.14
#